data_89002f771bf55eacf7f74edc40aa2461
#
_entry.id   89002f771bf55eacf7f74edc40aa2461
#
_cell.length_a   1.000
_cell.length_b   1.000
_cell.length_c   1.000
_cell.angle_alpha   90.00
_cell.angle_beta   90.00
_cell.angle_gamma   90.00
#
_symmetry.space_group_name_H-M   'P 1'
#
loop_
_entity.id
_entity.type
_entity.pdbx_description
1 polymer ?
#
loop_
_entity_poly.entity_id
_entity_poly.type
_entity_poly.pdbx_seq_one_letter_code
_entity_poly.pdbx_strand_id
1 'polypeptide(L)'
;MYSSAYVWAKILNHMEERLGAVTVSAWFDDAEIVELNENNLILYSPSDFRREIISRRCTEYIQDALKEIFHSDAKLLVFGDAERENYLNKGKAASTSMDFNPQFSFDNFVVGPSNRFAHSAAIAVSKTPGQVYNPLFIYGPDGVGKTHLLYAIANGIRKQNPNANIVYIKGDEFTNELIAAIANGKNIEFRSKYRESDLFLIDDIQFIAGKESTQEEFFHTFNKLYEEHKQIVMTSDRKPSDMLTLEDRLRTRFEWGLLADIQPPDYETRMAILKNKAKSLGLTLSDDVLNYIAVNVTNNVRQLEGTVKKILAYRDLNNMPLDLPNVSRAIDDMFKSEGNALPTPSLIISQVCKFYSVDETVLRGTLKNKGVAEARQTAMYLIRKLTNLSLPDIGREFAKDHSTVLYAIRKVEVALKNGDKTVQENIQTITANINACL
;
A
#
# COMPACT_ATOMS: atom_id res chain seq x y z
N MET A 1 -16.43 4.64 -28.56
CA MET A 1 -16.80 5.86 -27.80
C MET A 1 -16.83 7.02 -28.79
N TYR A 2 -17.94 7.73 -28.93
CA TYR A 2 -18.05 8.87 -29.83
C TYR A 2 -17.29 10.08 -29.23
N SER A 3 -16.66 10.92 -30.05
CA SER A 3 -16.04 12.15 -29.54
C SER A 3 -17.12 13.14 -29.08
N SER A 4 -16.81 13.95 -28.05
CA SER A 4 -17.77 14.97 -27.54
C SER A 4 -18.24 15.92 -28.64
N ALA A 5 -17.36 16.29 -29.57
CA ALA A 5 -17.68 17.12 -30.73
C ALA A 5 -18.70 16.44 -31.70
N TYR A 6 -18.55 15.15 -31.91
CA TYR A 6 -19.47 14.39 -32.76
C TYR A 6 -20.87 14.29 -32.12
N VAL A 7 -20.94 14.01 -30.83
CA VAL A 7 -22.21 13.96 -30.09
C VAL A 7 -22.87 15.31 -30.05
N TRP A 8 -22.09 16.38 -29.83
CA TRP A 8 -22.62 17.75 -29.84
C TRP A 8 -23.23 18.15 -31.20
N ALA A 9 -22.50 17.86 -32.27
CA ALA A 9 -23.02 18.11 -33.60
C ALA A 9 -24.36 17.36 -33.89
N LYS A 10 -24.49 16.12 -33.43
CA LYS A 10 -25.71 15.35 -33.54
C LYS A 10 -26.85 15.95 -32.70
N ILE A 11 -26.58 16.41 -31.48
CA ILE A 11 -27.59 17.09 -30.64
C ILE A 11 -28.09 18.37 -31.33
N LEU A 12 -27.18 19.20 -31.84
CA LEU A 12 -27.51 20.42 -32.53
C LEU A 12 -28.37 20.13 -33.79
N ASN A 13 -27.97 19.15 -34.62
CA ASN A 13 -28.75 18.77 -35.81
C ASN A 13 -30.16 18.29 -35.44
N HIS A 14 -30.31 17.46 -34.41
CA HIS A 14 -31.62 16.99 -33.93
C HIS A 14 -32.50 18.15 -33.46
N MET A 15 -31.92 19.17 -32.85
CA MET A 15 -32.62 20.37 -32.43
C MET A 15 -32.96 21.28 -33.62
N GLU A 16 -32.07 21.41 -34.62
CA GLU A 16 -32.30 22.21 -35.80
C GLU A 16 -33.49 21.69 -36.64
N GLU A 17 -33.67 20.38 -36.72
CA GLU A 17 -34.82 19.75 -37.37
C GLU A 17 -36.17 20.13 -36.71
N ARG A 18 -36.16 20.39 -35.40
CA ARG A 18 -37.39 20.69 -34.62
C ARG A 18 -37.63 22.17 -34.36
N LEU A 19 -36.59 22.94 -34.18
CA LEU A 19 -36.64 24.34 -33.76
C LEU A 19 -36.19 25.34 -34.85
N GLY A 20 -35.58 24.83 -35.91
CA GLY A 20 -34.97 25.63 -36.98
C GLY A 20 -33.56 26.12 -36.68
N ALA A 21 -32.69 26.10 -37.68
CA ALA A 21 -31.27 26.43 -37.56
C ALA A 21 -30.98 27.82 -36.96
N VAL A 22 -31.77 28.82 -37.35
CA VAL A 22 -31.61 30.21 -36.84
C VAL A 22 -31.87 30.28 -35.34
N THR A 23 -32.84 29.54 -34.83
CA THR A 23 -33.19 29.51 -33.40
C THR A 23 -32.14 28.81 -32.61
N VAL A 24 -31.64 27.68 -33.09
CA VAL A 24 -30.58 26.89 -32.42
C VAL A 24 -29.27 27.70 -32.37
N SER A 25 -28.86 28.30 -33.49
CA SER A 25 -27.67 29.16 -33.52
C SER A 25 -27.80 30.34 -32.55
N ALA A 26 -28.93 31.01 -32.47
CA ALA A 26 -29.12 32.13 -31.56
C ALA A 26 -29.01 31.78 -30.07
N TRP A 27 -29.29 30.55 -29.67
CA TRP A 27 -29.27 30.13 -28.26
C TRP A 27 -28.01 29.35 -27.87
N PHE A 28 -27.35 28.70 -28.80
CA PHE A 28 -26.22 27.80 -28.53
C PHE A 28 -24.88 28.27 -29.12
N ASP A 29 -24.81 29.43 -29.76
CA ASP A 29 -23.61 29.97 -30.42
C ASP A 29 -22.42 30.13 -29.48
N ASP A 30 -22.67 30.44 -28.20
CA ASP A 30 -21.67 30.57 -27.13
C ASP A 30 -21.72 29.44 -26.09
N ALA A 31 -22.45 28.38 -26.37
CA ALA A 31 -22.54 27.26 -25.46
C ALA A 31 -21.36 26.27 -25.64
N GLU A 32 -20.69 25.99 -24.55
CA GLU A 32 -19.59 25.03 -24.50
C GLU A 32 -19.95 23.79 -23.69
N ILE A 33 -19.50 22.63 -24.13
CA ILE A 33 -19.62 21.41 -23.31
C ILE A 33 -18.56 21.45 -22.23
N VAL A 34 -18.97 21.41 -20.97
CA VAL A 34 -18.10 21.26 -19.81
C VAL A 34 -17.85 19.78 -19.54
N GLU A 35 -18.90 18.94 -19.60
CA GLU A 35 -18.81 17.50 -19.43
C GLU A 35 -19.89 16.77 -20.22
N LEU A 36 -19.54 15.63 -20.81
CA LEU A 36 -20.46 14.74 -21.50
C LEU A 36 -20.12 13.28 -21.21
N ASN A 37 -21.03 12.60 -20.54
CA ASN A 37 -20.97 11.16 -20.29
C ASN A 37 -22.36 10.52 -20.41
N GLU A 38 -22.46 9.21 -20.20
CA GLU A 38 -23.72 8.47 -20.34
C GLU A 38 -24.84 8.92 -19.38
N ASN A 39 -24.49 9.61 -18.29
CA ASN A 39 -25.42 10.02 -17.24
C ASN A 39 -25.70 11.52 -17.21
N ASN A 40 -24.76 12.36 -17.70
CA ASN A 40 -24.86 13.81 -17.60
C ASN A 40 -24.33 14.52 -18.86
N LEU A 41 -25.03 15.58 -19.26
CA LEU A 41 -24.50 16.62 -20.13
C LEU A 41 -24.48 17.93 -19.36
N ILE A 42 -23.29 18.50 -19.20
CA ILE A 42 -23.08 19.80 -18.56
C ILE A 42 -22.69 20.79 -19.65
N LEU A 43 -23.52 21.79 -19.85
CA LEU A 43 -23.28 22.93 -20.78
C LEU A 43 -22.88 24.16 -19.98
N TYR A 44 -22.02 24.96 -20.53
CA TYR A 44 -21.72 26.30 -20.05
C TYR A 44 -22.29 27.30 -21.04
N SER A 45 -22.93 28.35 -20.53
CA SER A 45 -23.26 29.56 -21.31
C SER A 45 -23.09 30.80 -20.44
N PRO A 46 -22.38 31.84 -20.92
CA PRO A 46 -22.12 33.08 -20.15
C PRO A 46 -23.38 33.92 -19.96
N SER A 47 -24.40 33.75 -20.80
CA SER A 47 -25.62 34.55 -20.79
C SER A 47 -26.71 33.95 -19.90
N ASP A 48 -27.13 34.66 -18.83
CA ASP A 48 -28.25 34.28 -17.95
C ASP A 48 -29.53 34.00 -18.73
N PHE A 49 -29.83 34.85 -19.72
CA PHE A 49 -31.00 34.71 -20.55
C PHE A 49 -30.98 33.42 -21.39
N ARG A 50 -29.83 33.12 -22.01
CA ARG A 50 -29.69 31.87 -22.79
C ARG A 50 -29.73 30.63 -21.88
N ARG A 51 -29.15 30.69 -20.71
CA ARG A 51 -29.23 29.60 -19.72
C ARG A 51 -30.67 29.28 -19.35
N GLU A 52 -31.46 30.31 -19.11
CA GLU A 52 -32.88 30.12 -18.77
C GLU A 52 -33.68 29.50 -19.93
N ILE A 53 -33.42 29.94 -21.17
CA ILE A 53 -34.03 29.36 -22.36
C ILE A 53 -33.63 27.91 -22.56
N ILE A 54 -32.32 27.62 -22.48
CA ILE A 54 -31.78 26.25 -22.63
C ILE A 54 -32.40 25.33 -21.58
N SER A 55 -32.39 25.75 -20.31
CA SER A 55 -32.91 24.94 -19.19
C SER A 55 -34.42 24.75 -19.23
N ARG A 56 -35.23 25.75 -19.71
CA ARG A 56 -36.69 25.64 -19.66
C ARG A 56 -37.30 25.14 -20.95
N ARG A 57 -36.72 25.46 -22.10
CA ARG A 57 -37.33 25.17 -23.40
C ARG A 57 -36.63 24.11 -24.22
N CYS A 58 -35.29 23.94 -24.00
CA CYS A 58 -34.51 23.02 -24.82
C CYS A 58 -34.21 21.69 -24.12
N THR A 59 -34.51 21.58 -22.83
CA THR A 59 -34.19 20.37 -22.04
C THR A 59 -34.78 19.09 -22.63
N GLU A 60 -36.05 19.11 -22.99
CA GLU A 60 -36.73 17.93 -23.57
C GLU A 60 -36.09 17.51 -24.90
N TYR A 61 -35.80 18.45 -25.79
CA TYR A 61 -35.17 18.15 -27.08
C TYR A 61 -33.77 17.63 -26.96
N ILE A 62 -33.01 18.16 -26.01
CA ILE A 62 -31.64 17.68 -25.72
C ILE A 62 -31.68 16.30 -25.11
N GLN A 63 -32.60 16.05 -24.17
CA GLN A 63 -32.76 14.73 -23.54
C GLN A 63 -33.21 13.67 -24.54
N ASP A 64 -34.12 14.00 -25.45
CA ASP A 64 -34.55 13.12 -26.54
C ASP A 64 -33.35 12.74 -27.44
N ALA A 65 -32.53 13.73 -27.82
CA ALA A 65 -31.32 13.48 -28.61
C ALA A 65 -30.29 12.62 -27.86
N LEU A 66 -30.08 12.88 -26.57
CA LEU A 66 -29.18 12.08 -25.74
C LEU A 66 -29.68 10.64 -25.57
N LYS A 67 -30.97 10.46 -25.40
CA LYS A 67 -31.60 9.13 -25.29
C LYS A 67 -31.44 8.33 -26.58
N GLU A 68 -31.54 8.98 -27.74
CA GLU A 68 -31.30 8.35 -29.03
C GLU A 68 -29.83 7.95 -29.23
N ILE A 69 -28.88 8.76 -28.74
CA ILE A 69 -27.43 8.53 -28.90
C ILE A 69 -26.90 7.52 -27.90
N PHE A 70 -27.25 7.63 -26.61
CA PHE A 70 -26.69 6.83 -25.51
C PHE A 70 -27.61 5.72 -25.01
N HIS A 71 -28.89 5.67 -25.46
CA HIS A 71 -29.91 4.75 -24.94
C HIS A 71 -30.08 4.83 -23.40
N SER A 72 -29.78 5.99 -22.80
CA SER A 72 -29.87 6.28 -21.35
C SER A 72 -30.51 7.64 -21.10
N ASP A 73 -31.11 7.81 -19.92
CA ASP A 73 -31.71 9.09 -19.49
C ASP A 73 -30.59 9.98 -18.86
N ALA A 74 -29.85 10.71 -19.70
CA ALA A 74 -28.85 11.64 -19.24
C ALA A 74 -29.45 12.95 -18.73
N LYS A 75 -28.95 13.50 -17.63
CA LYS A 75 -29.37 14.78 -17.06
C LYS A 75 -28.66 15.94 -17.74
N LEU A 76 -29.45 16.96 -18.14
CA LEU A 76 -28.90 18.24 -18.60
C LEU A 76 -28.71 19.18 -17.40
N LEU A 77 -27.51 19.74 -17.28
CA LEU A 77 -27.21 20.87 -16.38
C LEU A 77 -26.62 22.01 -17.23
N VAL A 78 -27.02 23.25 -16.94
CA VAL A 78 -26.51 24.42 -17.66
C VAL A 78 -25.91 25.37 -16.67
N PHE A 79 -24.60 25.61 -16.77
CA PHE A 79 -23.83 26.40 -15.84
C PHE A 79 -23.54 27.81 -16.36
N GLY A 80 -23.52 28.76 -15.45
CA GLY A 80 -22.93 30.09 -15.64
C GLY A 80 -21.47 30.13 -15.14
N ASP A 81 -20.87 31.34 -15.13
CA ASP A 81 -19.48 31.55 -14.74
C ASP A 81 -19.17 31.01 -13.33
N ALA A 82 -19.97 31.40 -12.34
CA ALA A 82 -19.78 30.96 -10.95
C ALA A 82 -19.96 29.44 -10.76
N GLU A 83 -20.92 28.86 -11.45
CA GLU A 83 -21.23 27.43 -11.38
C GLU A 83 -20.18 26.61 -12.11
N ARG A 84 -19.72 27.08 -13.30
CA ARG A 84 -18.60 26.49 -14.04
C ARG A 84 -17.33 26.54 -13.22
N GLU A 85 -17.00 27.68 -12.63
CA GLU A 85 -15.81 27.84 -11.80
C GLU A 85 -15.86 26.96 -10.56
N ASN A 86 -17.00 26.90 -9.88
CA ASN A 86 -17.23 25.99 -8.77
C ASN A 86 -17.17 24.50 -9.18
N TYR A 87 -17.66 24.16 -10.36
CA TYR A 87 -17.62 22.78 -10.86
C TYR A 87 -16.22 22.38 -11.28
N LEU A 88 -15.49 23.25 -11.99
CA LEU A 88 -14.09 23.02 -12.34
C LEU A 88 -13.19 23.00 -11.11
N ASN A 89 -13.49 23.84 -10.10
CA ASN A 89 -12.80 23.83 -8.80
C ASN A 89 -13.20 22.61 -7.95
N LYS A 90 -14.45 22.14 -8.00
CA LYS A 90 -14.86 20.85 -7.43
C LYS A 90 -14.20 19.67 -8.16
N GLY A 91 -14.06 19.72 -9.48
CA GLY A 91 -13.31 18.76 -10.26
C GLY A 91 -11.83 18.77 -9.90
N LYS A 92 -11.22 19.95 -9.71
CA LYS A 92 -9.86 20.12 -9.17
C LYS A 92 -9.77 19.67 -7.70
N ALA A 93 -10.77 19.99 -6.86
CA ALA A 93 -10.84 19.53 -5.48
C ALA A 93 -11.15 18.03 -5.36
N ALA A 94 -11.93 17.45 -6.26
CA ALA A 94 -12.18 16.01 -6.30
C ALA A 94 -10.98 15.21 -6.81
N SER A 95 -10.11 15.80 -7.65
CA SER A 95 -8.82 15.20 -8.00
C SER A 95 -7.76 15.38 -6.91
N THR A 96 -7.99 16.23 -5.90
CA THR A 96 -7.05 16.53 -4.81
C THR A 96 -7.56 16.19 -3.41
N SER A 97 -8.83 15.85 -3.21
CA SER A 97 -9.33 15.36 -1.93
C SER A 97 -9.35 13.83 -1.88
N MET A 98 -8.18 13.19 -1.95
CA MET A 98 -8.07 11.86 -1.40
C MET A 98 -8.37 12.00 0.09
N ASP A 99 -9.53 11.51 0.54
CA ASP A 99 -9.81 11.37 1.96
C ASP A 99 -8.85 10.31 2.51
N PHE A 100 -7.73 10.80 3.00
CA PHE A 100 -6.78 9.92 3.69
C PHE A 100 -7.48 9.39 4.93
N ASN A 101 -7.64 8.08 4.97
CA ASN A 101 -8.32 7.41 6.08
C ASN A 101 -7.75 7.92 7.42
N PRO A 102 -8.57 8.56 8.27
CA PRO A 102 -8.13 9.14 9.55
C PRO A 102 -7.53 8.11 10.51
N GLN A 103 -7.79 6.82 10.28
CA GLN A 103 -7.18 5.74 11.06
C GLN A 103 -5.66 5.66 10.85
N PHE A 104 -5.14 6.10 9.70
CA PHE A 104 -3.71 6.18 9.45
C PHE A 104 -3.17 7.52 9.93
N SER A 105 -3.01 7.65 11.25
CA SER A 105 -2.42 8.80 11.92
C SER A 105 -1.17 8.39 12.68
N PHE A 106 -0.34 9.36 13.06
CA PHE A 106 0.83 9.10 13.92
C PHE A 106 0.42 8.54 15.29
N ASP A 107 -0.73 8.94 15.83
CA ASP A 107 -1.23 8.48 17.13
C ASP A 107 -1.63 7.00 17.11
N ASN A 108 -2.07 6.49 15.95
CA ASN A 108 -2.45 5.10 15.78
C ASN A 108 -1.27 4.21 15.33
N PHE A 109 -0.11 4.81 15.02
CA PHE A 109 1.08 4.08 14.64
C PHE A 109 1.83 3.60 15.87
N VAL A 110 1.99 2.28 16.03
CA VAL A 110 2.71 1.71 17.18
C VAL A 110 4.21 1.83 16.94
N VAL A 111 4.86 2.60 17.79
CA VAL A 111 6.30 2.87 17.70
C VAL A 111 7.09 1.84 18.51
N GLY A 112 8.05 1.19 17.87
CA GLY A 112 9.01 0.28 18.46
C GLY A 112 10.44 0.54 17.96
N PRO A 113 11.43 -0.23 18.45
CA PRO A 113 12.82 -0.09 17.99
C PRO A 113 13.00 -0.21 16.49
N SER A 114 12.19 -1.05 15.85
CA SER A 114 12.27 -1.39 14.42
C SER A 114 11.75 -0.30 13.47
N ASN A 115 11.01 0.70 13.97
CA ASN A 115 10.36 1.73 13.14
C ASN A 115 10.48 3.16 13.68
N ARG A 116 11.12 3.34 14.86
CA ARG A 116 11.22 4.63 15.55
C ARG A 116 11.87 5.70 14.68
N PHE A 117 12.91 5.35 13.94
CA PHE A 117 13.63 6.29 13.10
C PHE A 117 12.72 6.80 11.96
N ALA A 118 12.08 5.89 11.22
CA ALA A 118 11.17 6.24 10.14
C ALA A 118 9.97 7.06 10.64
N HIS A 119 9.40 6.70 11.80
CA HIS A 119 8.31 7.44 12.44
C HIS A 119 8.74 8.88 12.81
N SER A 120 9.91 9.06 13.42
CA SER A 120 10.43 10.38 13.79
C SER A 120 10.71 11.25 12.57
N ALA A 121 11.28 10.67 11.50
CA ALA A 121 11.49 11.34 10.23
C ALA A 121 10.16 11.79 9.59
N ALA A 122 9.14 10.91 9.59
CA ALA A 122 7.82 11.22 9.08
C ALA A 122 7.15 12.38 9.85
N ILE A 123 7.26 12.41 11.17
CA ILE A 123 6.77 13.55 11.99
C ILE A 123 7.51 14.84 11.61
N ALA A 124 8.83 14.81 11.49
CA ALA A 124 9.62 15.98 11.13
C ALA A 124 9.18 16.56 9.77
N VAL A 125 9.05 15.70 8.75
CA VAL A 125 8.57 16.05 7.41
C VAL A 125 7.15 16.63 7.47
N SER A 126 6.25 16.05 8.27
CA SER A 126 4.89 16.56 8.38
C SER A 126 4.81 17.96 9.01
N LYS A 127 5.77 18.32 9.88
CA LYS A 127 5.82 19.65 10.53
C LYS A 127 6.41 20.72 9.65
N THR A 128 7.44 20.40 8.87
CA THR A 128 8.19 21.35 8.03
C THR A 128 8.41 20.75 6.64
N PRO A 129 7.33 20.61 5.82
CA PRO A 129 7.46 20.01 4.50
C PRO A 129 8.35 20.84 3.58
N GLY A 130 9.15 20.17 2.76
CA GLY A 130 10.08 20.76 1.80
C GLY A 130 11.36 21.34 2.40
N GLN A 131 11.48 21.45 3.73
CA GLN A 131 12.63 22.06 4.41
C GLN A 131 13.59 21.03 5.00
N VAL A 132 13.05 19.95 5.58
CA VAL A 132 13.82 18.90 6.26
C VAL A 132 13.56 17.58 5.56
N TYR A 133 14.61 16.82 5.26
CA TYR A 133 14.52 15.47 4.69
C TYR A 133 13.69 15.41 3.39
N ASN A 134 14.15 16.10 2.36
CA ASN A 134 13.53 16.04 1.03
C ASN A 134 14.52 15.47 -0.01
N PRO A 135 14.22 14.33 -0.65
CA PRO A 135 13.08 13.46 -0.38
C PRO A 135 13.20 12.66 0.93
N LEU A 136 12.07 12.20 1.47
CA LEU A 136 12.04 11.14 2.48
C LEU A 136 11.77 9.81 1.77
N PHE A 137 12.68 8.85 1.92
CA PHE A 137 12.57 7.53 1.33
C PHE A 137 12.42 6.47 2.43
N ILE A 138 11.23 5.89 2.56
CA ILE A 138 10.91 4.88 3.58
C ILE A 138 10.95 3.50 2.92
N TYR A 139 11.78 2.60 3.43
CA TYR A 139 11.88 1.26 2.85
C TYR A 139 11.82 0.16 3.91
N GLY A 140 11.47 -1.04 3.46
CA GLY A 140 11.38 -2.23 4.31
C GLY A 140 10.39 -3.25 3.76
N PRO A 141 10.33 -4.46 4.33
CA PRO A 141 9.48 -5.54 3.84
C PRO A 141 8.01 -5.15 3.72
N ASP A 142 7.22 -6.01 3.06
CA ASP A 142 5.80 -5.77 2.90
C ASP A 142 5.05 -5.86 4.23
N GLY A 143 4.05 -4.97 4.38
CA GLY A 143 3.14 -4.99 5.51
C GLY A 143 3.71 -4.50 6.84
N VAL A 144 4.86 -3.78 6.86
CA VAL A 144 5.47 -3.21 8.08
C VAL A 144 4.94 -1.82 8.47
N GLY A 145 4.08 -1.21 7.63
CA GLY A 145 3.44 0.08 7.92
C GLY A 145 3.96 1.27 7.09
N LYS A 146 4.65 1.05 5.97
CA LYS A 146 5.14 2.11 5.07
C LYS A 146 4.00 3.04 4.59
N THR A 147 2.96 2.47 4.02
CA THR A 147 1.75 3.21 3.57
C THR A 147 1.06 3.94 4.71
N HIS A 148 1.07 3.39 5.93
CA HIS A 148 0.54 4.08 7.12
C HIS A 148 1.28 5.40 7.36
N LEU A 149 2.61 5.39 7.31
CA LEU A 149 3.40 6.60 7.49
C LEU A 149 3.17 7.63 6.38
N LEU A 150 3.01 7.19 5.11
CA LEU A 150 2.63 8.10 4.02
C LEU A 150 1.33 8.84 4.33
N TYR A 151 0.28 8.11 4.72
CA TYR A 151 -1.00 8.72 5.08
C TYR A 151 -0.94 9.55 6.35
N ALA A 152 -0.13 9.15 7.33
CA ALA A 152 0.08 9.93 8.55
C ALA A 152 0.74 11.29 8.24
N ILE A 153 1.72 11.34 7.33
CA ILE A 153 2.33 12.58 6.83
C ILE A 153 1.28 13.45 6.14
N ALA A 154 0.50 12.88 5.22
CA ALA A 154 -0.56 13.60 4.51
C ALA A 154 -1.59 14.20 5.49
N ASN A 155 -2.08 13.40 6.42
CA ASN A 155 -3.02 13.85 7.46
C ASN A 155 -2.41 14.94 8.35
N GLY A 156 -1.12 14.82 8.69
CA GLY A 156 -0.39 15.80 9.49
C GLY A 156 -0.27 17.16 8.79
N ILE A 157 0.10 17.16 7.50
CA ILE A 157 0.21 18.38 6.67
C ILE A 157 -1.18 18.99 6.44
N ARG A 158 -2.21 18.19 6.14
CA ARG A 158 -3.57 18.69 5.94
C ARG A 158 -4.17 19.36 7.17
N LYS A 159 -3.83 18.85 8.37
CA LYS A 159 -4.23 19.50 9.63
C LYS A 159 -3.63 20.90 9.78
N GLN A 160 -2.42 21.14 9.27
CA GLN A 160 -1.75 22.44 9.34
C GLN A 160 -2.16 23.36 8.18
N ASN A 161 -2.29 22.80 6.98
CA ASN A 161 -2.72 23.50 5.77
C ASN A 161 -3.83 22.70 5.06
N PRO A 162 -5.10 23.01 5.32
CA PRO A 162 -6.24 22.31 4.71
C PRO A 162 -6.28 22.42 3.17
N ASN A 163 -5.67 23.47 2.62
CA ASN A 163 -5.64 23.76 1.18
C ASN A 163 -4.40 23.19 0.47
N ALA A 164 -3.54 22.46 1.18
CA ALA A 164 -2.35 21.86 0.57
C ALA A 164 -2.76 20.88 -0.54
N ASN A 165 -2.14 21.05 -1.71
CA ASN A 165 -2.31 20.15 -2.84
C ASN A 165 -1.49 18.88 -2.60
N ILE A 166 -2.15 17.82 -2.09
CA ILE A 166 -1.52 16.54 -1.74
C ILE A 166 -1.86 15.52 -2.81
N VAL A 167 -0.85 15.00 -3.47
CA VAL A 167 -1.00 13.94 -4.48
C VAL A 167 -0.38 12.65 -3.94
N TYR A 168 -1.19 11.59 -3.90
CA TYR A 168 -0.75 10.23 -3.60
C TYR A 168 -0.99 9.34 -4.81
N ILE A 169 -0.02 8.48 -5.11
CA ILE A 169 -0.13 7.48 -6.17
C ILE A 169 0.77 6.28 -5.87
N LYS A 170 0.42 5.12 -6.41
CA LYS A 170 1.32 3.97 -6.43
C LYS A 170 2.19 3.97 -7.67
N GLY A 171 3.38 3.35 -7.59
CA GLY A 171 4.33 3.31 -8.71
C GLY A 171 3.80 2.64 -9.97
N ASP A 172 2.96 1.62 -9.84
CA ASP A 172 2.29 0.96 -10.97
C ASP A 172 1.16 1.82 -11.55
N GLU A 173 0.38 2.49 -10.70
CA GLU A 173 -0.68 3.41 -11.12
C GLU A 173 -0.11 4.62 -11.85
N PHE A 174 1.01 5.19 -11.38
CA PHE A 174 1.73 6.28 -12.06
C PHE A 174 2.11 5.87 -13.49
N THR A 175 2.62 4.63 -13.66
CA THR A 175 2.93 4.10 -14.99
C THR A 175 1.69 3.99 -15.87
N ASN A 176 0.60 3.44 -15.33
CA ASN A 176 -0.64 3.24 -16.09
C ASN A 176 -1.27 4.57 -16.49
N GLU A 177 -1.28 5.56 -15.58
CA GLU A 177 -1.78 6.92 -15.89
C GLU A 177 -0.91 7.61 -16.96
N LEU A 178 0.41 7.45 -16.91
CA LEU A 178 1.30 8.00 -17.93
C LEU A 178 1.00 7.40 -19.31
N ILE A 179 0.87 6.07 -19.40
CA ILE A 179 0.53 5.38 -20.66
C ILE A 179 -0.80 5.89 -21.20
N ALA A 180 -1.81 6.01 -20.35
CA ALA A 180 -3.12 6.53 -20.73
C ALA A 180 -3.05 8.01 -21.18
N ALA A 181 -2.25 8.83 -20.52
CA ALA A 181 -2.07 10.23 -20.88
C ALA A 181 -1.38 10.38 -22.25
N ILE A 182 -0.37 9.56 -22.53
CA ILE A 182 0.32 9.54 -23.85
C ILE A 182 -0.67 9.10 -24.94
N ALA A 183 -1.42 8.01 -24.72
CA ALA A 183 -2.36 7.48 -25.70
C ALA A 183 -3.49 8.46 -26.04
N ASN A 184 -3.90 9.30 -25.08
CA ASN A 184 -5.01 10.27 -25.24
C ASN A 184 -4.52 11.70 -25.53
N GLY A 185 -3.22 11.95 -25.68
CA GLY A 185 -2.66 13.29 -25.89
C GLY A 185 -2.80 14.25 -24.69
N LYS A 186 -2.99 13.70 -23.46
CA LYS A 186 -3.23 14.46 -22.22
C LYS A 186 -1.98 14.63 -21.35
N ASN A 187 -0.81 14.72 -21.99
CA ASN A 187 0.46 14.82 -21.26
C ASN A 187 0.57 16.09 -20.40
N ILE A 188 -0.06 17.20 -20.83
CA ILE A 188 -0.04 18.46 -20.09
C ILE A 188 -0.84 18.31 -18.79
N GLU A 189 -2.04 17.71 -18.84
CA GLU A 189 -2.87 17.46 -17.66
C GLU A 189 -2.16 16.53 -16.66
N PHE A 190 -1.53 15.47 -17.16
CA PHE A 190 -0.73 14.56 -16.35
C PHE A 190 0.41 15.29 -15.62
N ARG A 191 1.18 16.11 -16.34
CA ARG A 191 2.30 16.88 -15.77
C ARG A 191 1.82 17.91 -14.76
N SER A 192 0.75 18.63 -15.03
CA SER A 192 0.17 19.60 -14.09
C SER A 192 -0.28 18.91 -12.80
N LYS A 193 -0.97 17.77 -12.89
CA LYS A 193 -1.42 16.98 -11.72
C LYS A 193 -0.29 16.69 -10.74
N TYR A 194 0.86 16.22 -11.24
CA TYR A 194 1.95 15.77 -10.38
C TYR A 194 2.95 16.88 -10.03
N ARG A 195 3.26 17.79 -10.98
CA ARG A 195 4.31 18.79 -10.81
C ARG A 195 3.86 20.04 -10.05
N GLU A 196 2.55 20.22 -9.82
CA GLU A 196 1.99 21.35 -9.05
C GLU A 196 1.59 20.96 -7.62
N SER A 197 1.95 19.76 -7.17
CA SER A 197 1.64 19.29 -5.82
C SER A 197 2.54 19.95 -4.76
N ASP A 198 1.99 20.26 -3.58
CA ASP A 198 2.76 20.71 -2.42
C ASP A 198 3.39 19.54 -1.67
N LEU A 199 2.72 18.39 -1.71
CA LEU A 199 3.19 17.12 -1.17
C LEU A 199 2.97 16.03 -2.21
N PHE A 200 4.04 15.39 -2.66
CA PHE A 200 3.98 14.25 -3.57
C PHE A 200 4.35 12.97 -2.83
N LEU A 201 3.38 12.06 -2.72
CA LEU A 201 3.50 10.77 -2.08
C LEU A 201 3.45 9.67 -3.12
N ILE A 202 4.49 8.88 -3.23
CA ILE A 202 4.48 7.71 -4.09
C ILE A 202 4.76 6.44 -3.28
N ASP A 203 3.80 5.53 -3.34
CA ASP A 203 3.88 4.23 -2.66
C ASP A 203 4.41 3.18 -3.62
N ASP A 204 5.25 2.27 -3.11
CA ASP A 204 5.81 1.16 -3.87
C ASP A 204 6.53 1.61 -5.16
N ILE A 205 7.47 2.57 -5.03
CA ILE A 205 8.23 3.15 -6.16
C ILE A 205 9.03 2.10 -6.95
N GLN A 206 9.33 0.92 -6.38
CA GLN A 206 10.04 -0.15 -7.08
C GLN A 206 9.32 -0.59 -8.38
N PHE A 207 8.03 -0.35 -8.52
CA PHE A 207 7.26 -0.71 -9.72
C PHE A 207 7.53 0.16 -10.95
N ILE A 208 8.22 1.30 -10.81
CA ILE A 208 8.70 2.05 -11.98
C ILE A 208 10.04 1.52 -12.52
N ALA A 209 10.78 0.74 -11.73
CA ALA A 209 12.07 0.20 -12.13
C ALA A 209 11.94 -0.69 -13.37
N GLY A 210 12.86 -0.54 -14.33
CA GLY A 210 12.83 -1.26 -15.62
C GLY A 210 11.87 -0.67 -16.67
N LYS A 211 11.20 0.47 -16.41
CA LYS A 211 10.27 1.13 -17.34
C LYS A 211 10.85 2.48 -17.75
N GLU A 212 11.70 2.52 -18.78
CA GLU A 212 12.49 3.70 -19.17
C GLU A 212 11.65 4.98 -19.29
N SER A 213 10.59 4.98 -20.11
CA SER A 213 9.75 6.18 -20.31
C SER A 213 9.08 6.66 -19.00
N THR A 214 8.74 5.73 -18.09
CA THR A 214 8.17 6.07 -16.78
C THR A 214 9.23 6.68 -15.88
N GLN A 215 10.44 6.14 -15.89
CA GLN A 215 11.56 6.66 -15.11
C GLN A 215 11.97 8.06 -15.60
N GLU A 216 11.94 8.29 -16.91
CA GLU A 216 12.22 9.61 -17.48
C GLU A 216 11.18 10.66 -17.05
N GLU A 217 9.88 10.39 -17.20
CA GLU A 217 8.84 11.34 -16.77
C GLU A 217 8.85 11.56 -15.25
N PHE A 218 9.12 10.50 -14.48
CA PHE A 218 9.28 10.59 -13.02
C PHE A 218 10.49 11.47 -12.64
N PHE A 219 11.61 11.31 -13.32
CA PHE A 219 12.81 12.13 -13.11
C PHE A 219 12.54 13.63 -13.31
N HIS A 220 11.82 13.99 -14.36
CA HIS A 220 11.43 15.37 -14.60
C HIS A 220 10.44 15.90 -13.55
N THR A 221 9.49 15.08 -13.13
CA THR A 221 8.54 15.41 -12.07
C THR A 221 9.26 15.62 -10.73
N PHE A 222 10.16 14.72 -10.39
CA PHE A 222 10.99 14.80 -9.18
C PHE A 222 11.81 16.11 -9.16
N ASN A 223 12.56 16.41 -10.25
CA ASN A 223 13.39 17.61 -10.30
C ASN A 223 12.55 18.88 -10.13
N LYS A 224 11.42 18.98 -10.82
CA LYS A 224 10.53 20.14 -10.73
C LYS A 224 10.05 20.37 -9.30
N LEU A 225 9.58 19.33 -8.62
CA LEU A 225 9.12 19.41 -7.24
C LEU A 225 10.26 19.74 -6.28
N TYR A 226 11.42 19.13 -6.46
CA TYR A 226 12.59 19.36 -5.62
C TYR A 226 13.12 20.80 -5.73
N GLU A 227 13.22 21.34 -6.93
CA GLU A 227 13.64 22.73 -7.21
C GLU A 227 12.67 23.76 -6.62
N GLU A 228 11.38 23.44 -6.59
CA GLU A 228 10.35 24.28 -5.96
C GLU A 228 10.16 24.04 -4.46
N HIS A 229 11.07 23.29 -3.84
CA HIS A 229 11.01 22.95 -2.41
C HIS A 229 9.69 22.27 -1.99
N LYS A 230 9.03 21.55 -2.90
CA LYS A 230 7.87 20.73 -2.60
C LYS A 230 8.30 19.41 -1.96
N GLN A 231 7.53 18.95 -0.99
CA GLN A 231 7.89 17.71 -0.27
C GLN A 231 7.62 16.47 -1.11
N ILE A 232 8.63 15.63 -1.22
CA ILE A 232 8.53 14.30 -1.86
C ILE A 232 8.73 13.23 -0.80
N VAL A 233 7.81 12.26 -0.74
CA VAL A 233 7.93 11.08 0.13
C VAL A 233 7.69 9.83 -0.70
N MET A 234 8.59 8.88 -0.60
CA MET A 234 8.56 7.63 -1.37
C MET A 234 8.61 6.43 -0.44
N THR A 235 7.92 5.35 -0.82
CA THR A 235 8.10 4.06 -0.16
C THR A 235 8.60 3.00 -1.12
N SER A 236 9.26 1.97 -0.58
CA SER A 236 9.72 0.81 -1.34
C SER A 236 9.82 -0.43 -0.46
N ASP A 237 9.83 -1.60 -1.08
CA ASP A 237 10.14 -2.87 -0.42
C ASP A 237 11.65 -3.06 -0.14
N ARG A 238 12.50 -2.27 -0.83
CA ARG A 238 13.97 -2.31 -0.74
C ARG A 238 14.60 -0.93 -0.88
N LYS A 239 15.87 -0.80 -0.52
CA LYS A 239 16.63 0.45 -0.69
C LYS A 239 16.96 0.74 -2.16
N PRO A 240 17.22 1.99 -2.55
CA PRO A 240 17.51 2.36 -3.94
C PRO A 240 18.69 1.60 -4.55
N SER A 241 19.76 1.34 -3.77
CA SER A 241 20.91 0.56 -4.23
C SER A 241 20.59 -0.88 -4.63
N ASP A 242 19.52 -1.46 -4.14
CA ASP A 242 19.12 -2.85 -4.40
C ASP A 242 18.12 -2.96 -5.56
N MET A 243 17.76 -1.86 -6.19
CA MET A 243 16.90 -1.80 -7.38
C MET A 243 17.76 -1.85 -8.65
N LEU A 244 18.08 -3.06 -9.12
CA LEU A 244 19.02 -3.28 -10.23
C LEU A 244 18.63 -2.58 -11.54
N THR A 245 17.32 -2.44 -11.81
CA THR A 245 16.79 -1.84 -13.05
C THR A 245 16.39 -0.37 -12.89
N LEU A 246 16.75 0.26 -11.77
CA LEU A 246 16.58 1.68 -11.56
C LEU A 246 17.75 2.45 -12.18
N GLU A 247 17.44 3.49 -12.96
CA GLU A 247 18.46 4.35 -13.54
C GLU A 247 19.31 5.06 -12.49
N ASP A 248 20.63 5.16 -12.72
CA ASP A 248 21.58 5.74 -11.77
C ASP A 248 21.24 7.18 -11.36
N ARG A 249 20.71 7.97 -12.30
CA ARG A 249 20.27 9.34 -12.04
C ARG A 249 19.11 9.40 -11.02
N LEU A 250 18.14 8.47 -11.09
CA LEU A 250 17.05 8.37 -10.11
C LEU A 250 17.55 7.81 -8.79
N ARG A 251 18.42 6.80 -8.83
CA ARG A 251 19.03 6.24 -7.63
C ARG A 251 19.73 7.31 -6.81
N THR A 252 20.57 8.13 -7.45
CA THR A 252 21.24 9.25 -6.81
C THR A 252 20.26 10.24 -6.20
N ARG A 253 19.15 10.58 -6.91
CA ARG A 253 18.11 11.48 -6.39
C ARG A 253 17.40 10.93 -5.17
N PHE A 254 17.09 9.64 -5.15
CA PHE A 254 16.44 8.98 -4.00
C PHE A 254 17.35 8.96 -2.76
N GLU A 255 18.65 8.86 -2.98
CA GLU A 255 19.66 8.84 -1.92
C GLU A 255 20.07 10.25 -1.42
N TRP A 256 19.70 11.32 -2.13
CA TRP A 256 20.00 12.70 -1.69
C TRP A 256 19.30 13.10 -0.39
N GLY A 257 18.15 12.55 -0.12
CA GLY A 257 17.37 12.83 1.07
C GLY A 257 17.68 11.93 2.25
N LEU A 258 16.67 11.63 3.03
CA LEU A 258 16.78 10.73 4.16
C LEU A 258 16.24 9.33 3.79
N LEU A 259 17.10 8.33 3.96
CA LEU A 259 16.71 6.91 3.87
C LEU A 259 16.30 6.43 5.25
N ALA A 260 15.07 5.99 5.40
CA ALA A 260 14.52 5.48 6.66
C ALA A 260 14.02 4.04 6.49
N ASP A 261 14.66 3.11 7.19
CA ASP A 261 14.24 1.72 7.16
C ASP A 261 13.16 1.40 8.18
N ILE A 262 12.31 0.45 7.85
CA ILE A 262 11.36 -0.17 8.76
C ILE A 262 11.61 -1.68 8.73
N GLN A 263 11.96 -2.23 9.89
CA GLN A 263 12.16 -3.66 10.05
C GLN A 263 10.88 -4.33 10.62
N PRO A 264 10.74 -5.66 10.48
CA PRO A 264 9.67 -6.39 11.14
C PRO A 264 9.63 -6.08 12.65
N PRO A 265 8.42 -5.95 13.24
CA PRO A 265 8.27 -5.59 14.64
C PRO A 265 8.81 -6.70 15.56
N ASP A 266 9.46 -6.31 16.65
CA ASP A 266 9.81 -7.22 17.74
C ASP A 266 8.55 -7.69 18.50
N TYR A 267 8.75 -8.62 19.43
CA TYR A 267 7.64 -9.23 20.17
C TYR A 267 6.83 -8.18 20.94
N GLU A 268 7.48 -7.24 21.62
CA GLU A 268 6.85 -6.19 22.41
C GLU A 268 6.02 -5.26 21.53
N THR A 269 6.54 -4.90 20.37
CA THR A 269 5.82 -4.09 19.38
C THR A 269 4.64 -4.86 18.79
N ARG A 270 4.79 -6.17 18.49
CA ARG A 270 3.66 -7.00 18.03
C ARG A 270 2.54 -7.07 19.08
N MET A 271 2.87 -7.27 20.35
CA MET A 271 1.90 -7.25 21.46
C MET A 271 1.17 -5.91 21.54
N ALA A 272 1.88 -4.79 21.40
CA ALA A 272 1.27 -3.47 21.43
C ALA A 272 0.35 -3.24 20.21
N ILE A 273 0.75 -3.67 19.01
CA ILE A 273 -0.08 -3.63 17.80
C ILE A 273 -1.37 -4.43 17.99
N LEU A 274 -1.25 -5.65 18.49
CA LEU A 274 -2.41 -6.52 18.73
C LEU A 274 -3.38 -5.92 19.75
N LYS A 275 -2.87 -5.38 20.88
CA LYS A 275 -3.69 -4.70 21.90
C LYS A 275 -4.42 -3.49 21.33
N ASN A 276 -3.72 -2.64 20.57
CA ASN A 276 -4.33 -1.47 19.94
C ASN A 276 -5.39 -1.89 18.90
N LYS A 277 -5.10 -2.89 18.08
CA LYS A 277 -6.04 -3.35 17.05
C LYS A 277 -7.26 -4.03 17.66
N ALA A 278 -7.09 -4.88 18.66
CA ALA A 278 -8.21 -5.49 19.39
C ALA A 278 -9.11 -4.42 20.01
N LYS A 279 -8.51 -3.44 20.70
CA LYS A 279 -9.24 -2.31 21.28
C LYS A 279 -10.02 -1.51 20.23
N SER A 280 -9.42 -1.19 19.09
CA SER A 280 -10.09 -0.44 18.02
C SER A 280 -11.27 -1.18 17.38
N LEU A 281 -11.28 -2.52 17.48
CA LEU A 281 -12.36 -3.38 17.01
C LEU A 281 -13.34 -3.81 18.10
N GLY A 282 -13.22 -3.25 19.31
CA GLY A 282 -14.08 -3.60 20.46
C GLY A 282 -13.90 -5.06 20.95
N LEU A 283 -12.71 -5.62 20.73
CA LEU A 283 -12.36 -6.97 21.17
C LEU A 283 -11.62 -6.94 22.51
N THR A 284 -12.07 -7.75 23.45
CA THR A 284 -11.34 -8.02 24.70
C THR A 284 -10.71 -9.41 24.56
N LEU A 285 -9.40 -9.44 24.33
CA LEU A 285 -8.61 -10.68 24.24
C LEU A 285 -7.79 -10.84 25.53
N SER A 286 -7.69 -12.07 26.04
CA SER A 286 -6.82 -12.36 27.17
C SER A 286 -5.34 -12.21 26.79
N ASP A 287 -4.48 -11.95 27.76
CA ASP A 287 -3.04 -11.85 27.51
C ASP A 287 -2.46 -13.17 26.95
N ASP A 288 -2.99 -14.33 27.32
CA ASP A 288 -2.60 -15.62 26.77
C ASP A 288 -2.90 -15.73 25.27
N VAL A 289 -4.08 -15.27 24.84
CA VAL A 289 -4.47 -15.23 23.42
C VAL A 289 -3.60 -14.25 22.65
N LEU A 290 -3.38 -13.05 23.18
CA LEU A 290 -2.50 -12.04 22.55
C LEU A 290 -1.07 -12.55 22.42
N ASN A 291 -0.55 -13.20 23.47
CA ASN A 291 0.77 -13.81 23.46
C ASN A 291 0.86 -14.92 22.39
N TYR A 292 -0.16 -15.80 22.33
CA TYR A 292 -0.19 -16.85 21.31
C TYR A 292 -0.13 -16.28 19.90
N ILE A 293 -0.93 -15.24 19.61
CA ILE A 293 -0.91 -14.57 18.32
C ILE A 293 0.47 -13.93 18.04
N ALA A 294 1.02 -13.19 19.02
CA ALA A 294 2.30 -12.50 18.85
C ALA A 294 3.48 -13.46 18.61
N VAL A 295 3.43 -14.65 19.19
CA VAL A 295 4.48 -15.68 18.99
C VAL A 295 4.34 -16.36 17.63
N ASN A 296 3.14 -16.66 17.19
CA ASN A 296 2.91 -17.46 15.98
C ASN A 296 2.77 -16.61 14.70
N VAL A 297 2.36 -15.35 14.80
CA VAL A 297 2.20 -14.42 13.66
C VAL A 297 3.36 -13.42 13.68
N THR A 298 4.45 -13.75 13.01
CA THR A 298 5.70 -12.97 13.09
C THR A 298 6.04 -12.23 11.81
N ASN A 299 5.37 -12.50 10.68
CA ASN A 299 5.78 -12.08 9.36
C ASN A 299 5.69 -10.55 9.17
N ASN A 300 4.52 -9.98 9.43
CA ASN A 300 4.31 -8.54 9.24
C ASN A 300 3.06 -8.04 9.99
N VAL A 301 2.93 -6.70 10.07
CA VAL A 301 1.82 -6.04 10.76
C VAL A 301 0.48 -6.32 10.06
N ARG A 302 0.46 -6.42 8.72
CA ARG A 302 -0.75 -6.73 7.94
C ARG A 302 -1.35 -8.08 8.34
N GLN A 303 -0.51 -9.09 8.56
CA GLN A 303 -0.98 -10.41 9.03
C GLN A 303 -1.48 -10.36 10.47
N LEU A 304 -0.80 -9.63 11.37
CA LEU A 304 -1.29 -9.41 12.74
C LEU A 304 -2.68 -8.79 12.74
N GLU A 305 -2.88 -7.70 11.98
CA GLU A 305 -4.20 -7.06 11.87
C GLU A 305 -5.25 -7.96 11.21
N GLY A 306 -4.87 -8.71 10.19
CA GLY A 306 -5.71 -9.70 9.51
C GLY A 306 -6.18 -10.78 10.47
N THR A 307 -5.27 -11.27 11.33
CA THR A 307 -5.59 -12.27 12.36
C THR A 307 -6.63 -11.74 13.35
N VAL A 308 -6.46 -10.52 13.87
CA VAL A 308 -7.45 -9.92 14.79
C VAL A 308 -8.82 -9.75 14.12
N LYS A 309 -8.85 -9.32 12.85
CA LYS A 309 -10.12 -9.23 12.07
C LYS A 309 -10.78 -10.58 11.86
N LYS A 310 -10.01 -11.64 11.61
CA LYS A 310 -10.54 -12.98 11.45
C LYS A 310 -11.10 -13.52 12.77
N ILE A 311 -10.43 -13.29 13.89
CA ILE A 311 -10.93 -13.63 15.23
C ILE A 311 -12.26 -12.91 15.51
N LEU A 312 -12.37 -11.62 15.14
CA LEU A 312 -13.63 -10.88 15.21
C LEU A 312 -14.74 -11.58 14.40
N ALA A 313 -14.44 -11.95 13.15
CA ALA A 313 -15.40 -12.65 12.29
C ALA A 313 -15.84 -14.01 12.89
N TYR A 314 -14.92 -14.78 13.47
CA TYR A 314 -15.27 -16.04 14.14
C TYR A 314 -16.18 -15.83 15.35
N ARG A 315 -15.94 -14.78 16.15
CA ARG A 315 -16.84 -14.40 17.25
C ARG A 315 -18.23 -14.06 16.74
N ASP A 316 -18.32 -13.18 15.76
CA ASP A 316 -19.59 -12.59 15.33
C ASP A 316 -20.42 -13.53 14.45
N LEU A 317 -19.80 -14.37 13.62
CA LEU A 317 -20.49 -15.27 12.71
C LEU A 317 -20.78 -16.65 13.33
N ASN A 318 -19.88 -17.14 14.18
CA ASN A 318 -19.96 -18.49 14.73
C ASN A 318 -20.30 -18.52 16.23
N ASN A 319 -20.49 -17.35 16.87
CA ASN A 319 -20.67 -17.20 18.32
C ASN A 319 -19.61 -17.97 19.14
N MET A 320 -18.37 -18.03 18.62
CA MET A 320 -17.29 -18.78 19.26
C MET A 320 -16.68 -17.96 20.40
N PRO A 321 -16.48 -18.57 21.60
CA PRO A 321 -15.75 -17.89 22.67
C PRO A 321 -14.30 -17.63 22.26
N LEU A 322 -13.77 -16.46 22.69
CA LEU A 322 -12.41 -15.99 22.39
C LEU A 322 -11.38 -16.60 23.35
N ASP A 323 -11.44 -17.90 23.57
CA ASP A 323 -10.47 -18.64 24.34
C ASP A 323 -9.29 -19.13 23.50
N LEU A 324 -8.23 -19.53 24.15
CA LEU A 324 -6.99 -19.97 23.48
C LEU A 324 -7.22 -21.16 22.52
N PRO A 325 -8.00 -22.23 22.88
CA PRO A 325 -8.22 -23.36 21.99
C PRO A 325 -8.94 -22.99 20.68
N ASN A 326 -9.90 -22.08 20.75
CA ASN A 326 -10.65 -21.65 19.57
C ASN A 326 -9.81 -20.70 18.69
N VAL A 327 -9.10 -19.76 19.32
CA VAL A 327 -8.21 -18.84 18.58
C VAL A 327 -7.05 -19.58 17.95
N SER A 328 -6.43 -20.56 18.62
CA SER A 328 -5.35 -21.34 18.01
C SER A 328 -5.81 -22.08 16.77
N ARG A 329 -6.99 -22.73 16.85
CA ARG A 329 -7.59 -23.42 15.69
C ARG A 329 -7.87 -22.47 14.52
N ALA A 330 -8.42 -21.27 14.81
CA ALA A 330 -8.68 -20.25 13.80
C ALA A 330 -7.38 -19.75 13.11
N ILE A 331 -6.29 -19.67 13.84
CA ILE A 331 -4.96 -19.29 13.32
C ILE A 331 -4.37 -20.42 12.49
N ASP A 332 -4.43 -21.65 12.96
CA ASP A 332 -3.94 -22.83 12.23
C ASP A 332 -4.65 -22.99 10.88
N ASP A 333 -5.97 -22.76 10.85
CA ASP A 333 -6.75 -22.78 9.61
C ASP A 333 -6.38 -21.65 8.64
N MET A 334 -5.90 -20.50 9.17
CA MET A 334 -5.37 -19.43 8.31
C MET A 334 -4.11 -19.88 7.57
N PHE A 335 -3.17 -20.46 8.30
CA PHE A 335 -1.89 -20.87 7.71
C PHE A 335 -2.06 -22.06 6.75
N LYS A 336 -3.01 -22.94 6.99
CA LYS A 336 -3.36 -24.04 6.08
C LYS A 336 -4.02 -23.57 4.78
N SER A 337 -4.81 -22.51 4.82
CA SER A 337 -5.55 -22.01 3.65
C SER A 337 -4.74 -21.11 2.70
N GLU A 338 -3.62 -20.53 3.16
CA GLU A 338 -2.81 -19.63 2.35
C GLU A 338 -1.81 -20.33 1.40
N GLY A 339 -1.75 -21.67 1.39
CA GLY A 339 -0.87 -22.47 0.50
C GLY A 339 0.65 -22.16 0.65
N ASN A 340 0.99 -21.23 1.53
CA ASN A 340 2.32 -20.82 1.94
C ASN A 340 2.46 -20.87 3.46
N ALA A 341 2.04 -21.97 4.08
CA ALA A 341 2.25 -22.18 5.49
C ALA A 341 3.76 -22.16 5.77
N LEU A 342 4.25 -21.04 6.30
CA LEU A 342 5.59 -21.06 6.88
C LEU A 342 5.57 -22.03 8.06
N PRO A 343 6.52 -22.95 8.11
CA PRO A 343 6.54 -23.94 9.18
C PRO A 343 6.71 -23.23 10.54
N THR A 344 5.95 -23.62 11.53
CA THR A 344 6.13 -23.12 12.89
C THR A 344 7.47 -23.63 13.47
N PRO A 345 8.10 -22.87 14.37
CA PRO A 345 9.31 -23.35 15.05
C PRO A 345 9.12 -24.74 15.69
N SER A 346 7.95 -24.98 16.28
CA SER A 346 7.62 -26.28 16.90
C SER A 346 7.55 -27.41 15.86
N LEU A 347 7.01 -27.16 14.67
CA LEU A 347 7.00 -28.14 13.58
C LEU A 347 8.43 -28.46 13.12
N ILE A 348 9.26 -27.43 12.93
CA ILE A 348 10.65 -27.59 12.51
C ILE A 348 11.41 -28.40 13.56
N ILE A 349 11.29 -28.04 14.84
CA ILE A 349 11.93 -28.75 15.97
C ILE A 349 11.46 -30.21 15.99
N SER A 350 10.17 -30.47 15.87
CA SER A 350 9.61 -31.82 15.84
C SER A 350 10.20 -32.66 14.69
N GLN A 351 10.31 -32.11 13.47
CA GLN A 351 10.86 -32.82 12.32
C GLN A 351 12.38 -33.07 12.48
N VAL A 352 13.13 -32.10 13.03
CA VAL A 352 14.54 -32.29 13.36
C VAL A 352 14.71 -33.37 14.43
N CYS A 353 13.88 -33.35 15.48
CA CYS A 353 13.92 -34.37 16.53
C CYS A 353 13.67 -35.78 15.98
N LYS A 354 12.67 -35.93 15.10
CA LYS A 354 12.40 -37.19 14.41
C LYS A 354 13.60 -37.66 13.57
N PHE A 355 14.17 -36.77 12.79
CA PHE A 355 15.29 -37.09 11.90
C PHE A 355 16.55 -37.54 12.66
N TYR A 356 16.93 -36.81 13.71
CA TYR A 356 18.12 -37.12 14.53
C TYR A 356 17.84 -38.10 15.66
N SER A 357 16.58 -38.58 15.82
CA SER A 357 16.16 -39.46 16.93
C SER A 357 16.53 -38.88 18.31
N VAL A 358 16.28 -37.58 18.49
CA VAL A 358 16.56 -36.82 19.72
C VAL A 358 15.24 -36.36 20.33
N ASP A 359 15.11 -36.45 21.66
CA ASP A 359 13.95 -35.92 22.37
C ASP A 359 13.96 -34.36 22.35
N GLU A 360 12.76 -33.76 22.23
CA GLU A 360 12.62 -32.30 22.15
C GLU A 360 13.14 -31.58 23.41
N THR A 361 12.94 -32.16 24.58
CA THR A 361 13.45 -31.63 25.85
C THR A 361 14.97 -31.61 25.89
N VAL A 362 15.59 -32.63 25.31
CA VAL A 362 17.05 -32.73 25.15
C VAL A 362 17.56 -31.74 24.12
N LEU A 363 16.86 -31.58 23.02
CA LEU A 363 17.22 -30.61 21.98
C LEU A 363 17.21 -29.17 22.49
N ARG A 364 16.17 -28.80 23.23
CA ARG A 364 16.03 -27.49 23.89
C ARG A 364 16.98 -27.29 25.08
N GLY A 365 17.46 -28.37 25.66
CA GLY A 365 18.30 -28.38 26.85
C GLY A 365 19.75 -27.97 26.63
N THR A 366 20.61 -28.26 27.66
CA THR A 366 22.02 -27.86 27.69
C THR A 366 23.00 -28.97 27.36
N LEU A 367 22.51 -30.20 27.07
CA LEU A 367 23.36 -31.35 26.76
C LEU A 367 24.28 -31.07 25.55
N LYS A 368 25.58 -31.42 25.68
CA LYS A 368 26.64 -31.16 24.71
C LYS A 368 27.11 -32.40 23.94
N ASN A 369 26.26 -33.43 23.82
CA ASN A 369 26.56 -34.57 22.95
C ASN A 369 26.65 -34.10 21.49
N LYS A 370 27.59 -34.64 20.71
CA LYS A 370 27.88 -34.25 19.33
C LYS A 370 26.62 -34.29 18.45
N GLY A 371 25.85 -35.38 18.48
CA GLY A 371 24.62 -35.55 17.70
C GLY A 371 23.53 -34.55 18.10
N VAL A 372 23.37 -34.29 19.41
CA VAL A 372 22.38 -33.28 19.91
C VAL A 372 22.80 -31.85 19.50
N ALA A 373 24.12 -31.58 19.51
CA ALA A 373 24.65 -30.28 19.10
C ALA A 373 24.41 -30.05 17.59
N GLU A 374 24.62 -31.04 16.75
CA GLU A 374 24.38 -31.00 15.34
C GLU A 374 22.87 -30.80 15.04
N ALA A 375 22.01 -31.59 15.68
CA ALA A 375 20.56 -31.44 15.57
C ALA A 375 20.08 -30.03 15.96
N ARG A 376 20.61 -29.49 17.07
CA ARG A 376 20.26 -28.15 17.54
C ARG A 376 20.74 -27.06 16.57
N GLN A 377 21.91 -27.16 16.00
CA GLN A 377 22.43 -26.23 15.00
C GLN A 377 21.62 -26.26 13.71
N THR A 378 21.24 -27.45 13.25
CA THR A 378 20.35 -27.64 12.09
C THR A 378 18.98 -27.05 12.38
N ALA A 379 18.40 -27.25 13.56
CA ALA A 379 17.10 -26.68 13.93
C ALA A 379 17.15 -25.14 13.91
N MET A 380 18.15 -24.53 14.54
CA MET A 380 18.34 -23.07 14.54
C MET A 380 18.52 -22.51 13.13
N TYR A 381 19.29 -23.18 12.27
CA TYR A 381 19.46 -22.81 10.87
C TYR A 381 18.17 -22.89 10.09
N LEU A 382 17.42 -24.00 10.20
CA LEU A 382 16.16 -24.20 9.49
C LEU A 382 15.09 -23.21 9.97
N ILE A 383 14.98 -22.94 11.27
CA ILE A 383 14.07 -21.91 11.78
C ILE A 383 14.43 -20.55 11.19
N ARG A 384 15.72 -20.18 11.16
CA ARG A 384 16.14 -18.90 10.55
C ARG A 384 15.84 -18.82 9.06
N LYS A 385 15.96 -19.93 8.34
CA LYS A 385 15.79 -20.00 6.89
C LYS A 385 14.33 -20.11 6.45
N LEU A 386 13.52 -20.84 7.20
CA LEU A 386 12.14 -21.16 6.84
C LEU A 386 11.10 -20.29 7.58
N THR A 387 11.56 -19.46 8.54
CA THR A 387 10.71 -18.52 9.26
C THR A 387 11.31 -17.12 9.25
N ASN A 388 10.53 -16.10 9.61
CA ASN A 388 11.00 -14.73 9.73
C ASN A 388 11.44 -14.35 11.16
N LEU A 389 11.76 -15.35 12.02
CA LEU A 389 12.14 -15.12 13.40
C LEU A 389 13.48 -14.40 13.50
N SER A 390 13.59 -13.45 14.44
CA SER A 390 14.85 -12.81 14.79
C SER A 390 15.77 -13.75 15.56
N LEU A 391 17.10 -13.44 15.59
CA LEU A 391 18.03 -14.25 16.36
C LEU A 391 17.69 -14.35 17.86
N PRO A 392 17.25 -13.27 18.53
CA PRO A 392 16.76 -13.35 19.90
C PRO A 392 15.53 -14.25 20.06
N ASP A 393 14.58 -14.22 19.12
CA ASP A 393 13.38 -15.06 19.19
C ASP A 393 13.73 -16.54 19.04
N ILE A 394 14.64 -16.88 18.10
CA ILE A 394 15.18 -18.25 17.98
C ILE A 394 15.89 -18.65 19.27
N GLY A 395 16.63 -17.73 19.88
CA GLY A 395 17.32 -17.99 21.14
C GLY A 395 16.36 -18.38 22.27
N ARG A 396 15.19 -17.76 22.35
CA ARG A 396 14.15 -18.09 23.34
C ARG A 396 13.66 -19.54 23.20
N GLU A 397 13.49 -20.05 21.98
CA GLU A 397 13.06 -21.41 21.71
C GLU A 397 14.05 -22.47 22.28
N PHE A 398 15.31 -22.13 22.40
CA PHE A 398 16.37 -23.05 22.86
C PHE A 398 17.00 -22.63 24.19
N ALA A 399 16.46 -21.63 24.88
CA ALA A 399 17.05 -21.01 26.07
C ALA A 399 18.57 -20.69 25.87
N LYS A 400 18.88 -20.02 24.74
CA LYS A 400 20.23 -19.62 24.34
C LYS A 400 20.29 -18.15 23.94
N ASP A 401 21.47 -17.54 24.10
CA ASP A 401 21.75 -16.19 23.65
C ASP A 401 21.76 -16.09 22.13
N HIS A 402 21.43 -14.91 21.60
CA HIS A 402 21.46 -14.62 20.17
C HIS A 402 22.87 -14.88 19.55
N SER A 403 23.94 -14.69 20.29
CA SER A 403 25.31 -14.98 19.85
C SER A 403 25.53 -16.48 19.62
N THR A 404 24.97 -17.34 20.48
CA THR A 404 25.00 -18.80 20.32
C THR A 404 24.20 -19.22 19.08
N VAL A 405 23.03 -18.61 18.84
CA VAL A 405 22.23 -18.87 17.65
C VAL A 405 22.97 -18.46 16.38
N LEU A 406 23.56 -17.27 16.37
CA LEU A 406 24.34 -16.78 15.23
C LEU A 406 25.54 -17.71 14.92
N TYR A 407 26.23 -18.15 15.95
CA TYR A 407 27.34 -19.13 15.78
C TYR A 407 26.85 -20.45 15.17
N ALA A 408 25.73 -20.98 15.67
CA ALA A 408 25.13 -22.22 15.18
C ALA A 408 24.75 -22.09 13.68
N ILE A 409 24.09 -21.02 13.29
CA ILE A 409 23.71 -20.75 11.92
C ILE A 409 24.94 -20.65 11.01
N ARG A 410 25.92 -19.82 11.38
CA ARG A 410 27.17 -19.67 10.60
C ARG A 410 27.90 -20.98 10.40
N LYS A 411 27.91 -21.85 11.39
CA LYS A 411 28.59 -23.15 11.31
C LYS A 411 27.92 -24.03 10.24
N VAL A 412 26.59 -24.07 10.18
CA VAL A 412 25.87 -24.81 9.16
C VAL A 412 26.06 -24.17 7.75
N GLU A 413 26.05 -22.85 7.66
CA GLU A 413 26.32 -22.13 6.40
C GLU A 413 27.70 -22.40 5.84
N VAL A 414 28.71 -22.44 6.71
CA VAL A 414 30.09 -22.75 6.31
C VAL A 414 30.19 -24.21 5.84
N ALA A 415 29.55 -25.15 6.52
CA ALA A 415 29.54 -26.55 6.08
C ALA A 415 28.90 -26.71 4.70
N LEU A 416 27.78 -25.99 4.43
CA LEU A 416 27.10 -25.97 3.13
C LEU A 416 27.99 -25.34 2.03
N LYS A 417 28.69 -24.23 2.35
CA LYS A 417 29.62 -23.58 1.40
C LYS A 417 30.83 -24.45 1.08
N ASN A 418 31.28 -25.23 2.00
CA ASN A 418 32.40 -26.17 1.82
C ASN A 418 31.96 -27.46 1.08
N GLY A 419 30.71 -27.60 0.73
CA GLY A 419 30.19 -28.75 -0.05
C GLY A 419 30.06 -30.03 0.81
N ASP A 420 29.81 -29.92 2.11
CA ASP A 420 29.56 -31.06 2.99
C ASP A 420 28.20 -31.72 2.56
N LYS A 421 28.35 -32.80 1.79
CA LYS A 421 27.20 -33.54 1.24
C LYS A 421 26.27 -34.07 2.30
N THR A 422 26.81 -34.51 3.44
CA THR A 422 25.99 -35.04 4.54
C THR A 422 25.08 -33.97 5.12
N VAL A 423 25.62 -32.77 5.38
CA VAL A 423 24.84 -31.65 5.89
C VAL A 423 23.79 -31.20 4.86
N GLN A 424 24.16 -31.19 3.57
CA GLN A 424 23.24 -30.80 2.50
C GLN A 424 22.06 -31.78 2.36
N GLU A 425 22.33 -33.09 2.36
CA GLU A 425 21.32 -34.15 2.28
C GLU A 425 20.39 -34.15 3.50
N ASN A 426 20.94 -33.98 4.70
CA ASN A 426 20.15 -33.90 5.93
C ASN A 426 19.19 -32.71 5.89
N ILE A 427 19.65 -31.53 5.48
CA ILE A 427 18.83 -30.33 5.38
C ILE A 427 17.74 -30.51 4.32
N GLN A 428 18.08 -31.06 3.16
CA GLN A 428 17.09 -31.33 2.10
C GLN A 428 16.01 -32.29 2.57
N THR A 429 16.38 -33.40 3.21
CA THR A 429 15.44 -34.39 3.72
C THR A 429 14.51 -33.80 4.79
N ILE A 430 15.07 -33.08 5.76
CA ILE A 430 14.26 -32.44 6.82
C ILE A 430 13.33 -31.39 6.23
N THR A 431 13.81 -30.59 5.28
CA THR A 431 12.97 -29.57 4.60
C THR A 431 11.83 -30.23 3.81
N ALA A 432 12.10 -31.34 3.12
CA ALA A 432 11.05 -32.11 2.44
C ALA A 432 10.00 -32.66 3.41
N ASN A 433 10.43 -33.17 4.57
CA ASN A 433 9.52 -33.66 5.62
C ASN A 433 8.70 -32.53 6.25
N ILE A 434 9.28 -31.34 6.43
CA ILE A 434 8.55 -30.17 6.91
C ILE A 434 7.49 -29.77 5.89
N ASN A 435 7.84 -29.65 4.61
CA ASN A 435 6.90 -29.29 3.55
C ASN A 435 5.77 -30.31 3.36
N ALA A 436 6.03 -31.58 3.63
CA ALA A 436 4.99 -32.63 3.60
C ALA A 436 3.99 -32.56 4.77
N CYS A 437 4.31 -31.78 5.82
CA CYS A 437 3.46 -31.55 7.00
C CYS A 437 2.74 -30.19 6.97
N LEU A 438 3.02 -29.35 5.98
CA LEU A 438 2.35 -28.07 5.72
C LEU A 438 1.16 -28.25 4.80
#